data_2c0a6d6c3684e870c397cee2d9c9580e
#
_entry.id   2c0a6d6c3684e870c397cee2d9c9580e
#
_cell.length_a   1.000
_cell.length_b   1.000
_cell.length_c   1.000
_cell.angle_alpha   90.00
_cell.angle_beta   90.00
_cell.angle_gamma   90.00
#
_symmetry.space_group_name_H-M   'P 1'
#
loop_
_entity.id
_entity.type
_entity.pdbx_description
1 polymer ?
#
loop_
_entity_poly.entity_id
_entity_poly.type
_entity_poly.pdbx_seq_one_letter_code
_entity_poly.pdbx_strand_id
1 'polypeptide(L)'
;MDAELVGMSFSITENQAFYVPVPDNREEALKIVNEFRPVFENENSLKVGQNIKYDMIVLENYGVQVKGALFDTMIAHYVLQPELRHGMDYLAEIYLHYQTIHIDELIGPKGKNQKNMRDLDPKDIYRYACEDADVTLKLKNVLEKELKENDAERLFYDIEMPLVPVLVNIERNGVLLDTEALKQSSVHFTAQMQR
;
A
#
# COMPACT_ATOMS: atom_id res chain seq x y z
N MET A 1 1.71 -1.24 -13.65
CA MET A 1 1.09 -2.22 -12.72
C MET A 1 -0.37 -2.33 -13.10
N ASP A 2 -0.83 -3.53 -13.47
CA ASP A 2 -2.20 -3.76 -13.96
C ASP A 2 -3.12 -4.27 -12.82
N ALA A 3 -2.97 -3.70 -11.63
CA ALA A 3 -3.79 -4.07 -10.50
C ALA A 3 -5.18 -3.46 -10.63
N GLU A 4 -6.20 -4.29 -10.41
CA GLU A 4 -7.60 -3.88 -10.36
C GLU A 4 -8.07 -3.72 -8.91
N LEU A 5 -8.90 -2.72 -8.68
CA LEU A 5 -9.43 -2.41 -7.37
C LEU A 5 -10.58 -3.38 -7.02
N VAL A 6 -10.46 -4.12 -5.94
CA VAL A 6 -11.49 -5.04 -5.44
C VAL A 6 -12.42 -4.33 -4.44
N GLY A 7 -11.89 -3.35 -3.73
CA GLY A 7 -12.64 -2.55 -2.77
C GLY A 7 -11.77 -1.46 -2.18
N MET A 8 -12.39 -0.59 -1.39
CA MET A 8 -11.74 0.47 -0.64
C MET A 8 -12.16 0.38 0.81
N SER A 9 -11.22 0.48 1.74
CA SER A 9 -11.50 0.53 3.17
C SER A 9 -11.05 1.85 3.77
N PHE A 10 -11.81 2.35 4.73
CA PHE A 10 -11.59 3.64 5.38
C PHE A 10 -11.77 3.54 6.88
N SER A 11 -10.89 4.17 7.62
CA SER A 11 -11.04 4.40 9.05
C SER A 11 -10.68 5.86 9.37
N ILE A 12 -11.55 6.55 10.10
CA ILE A 12 -11.36 7.93 10.55
C ILE A 12 -11.36 8.04 12.07
N THR A 13 -11.80 7.01 12.74
CA THR A 13 -11.83 6.90 14.20
C THR A 13 -11.44 5.47 14.56
N GLU A 14 -10.57 5.31 15.54
CA GLU A 14 -10.16 3.98 16.01
C GLU A 14 -11.38 3.10 16.38
N ASN A 15 -11.29 1.84 16.00
CA ASN A 15 -12.35 0.82 16.15
C ASN A 15 -13.59 1.07 15.28
N GLN A 16 -13.50 1.94 14.28
CA GLN A 16 -14.55 2.15 13.29
C GLN A 16 -13.93 2.16 11.89
N ALA A 17 -14.36 1.21 11.07
CA ALA A 17 -13.92 1.13 9.70
C ALA A 17 -15.07 0.75 8.76
N PHE A 18 -14.94 1.14 7.51
CA PHE A 18 -15.94 0.96 6.47
C PHE A 18 -15.28 0.33 5.25
N TYR A 19 -15.98 -0.59 4.61
CA TYR A 19 -15.55 -1.22 3.37
C TYR A 19 -16.53 -0.92 2.25
N VAL A 20 -16.01 -0.48 1.12
CA VAL A 20 -16.75 -0.20 -0.11
C VAL A 20 -16.30 -1.21 -1.16
N PRO A 21 -17.11 -2.23 -1.48
CA PRO A 21 -16.78 -3.16 -2.55
C PRO A 21 -16.81 -2.47 -3.90
N VAL A 22 -15.86 -2.80 -4.76
CA VAL A 22 -15.77 -2.28 -6.12
C VAL A 22 -16.00 -3.44 -7.10
N PRO A 23 -17.01 -3.35 -7.98
CA PRO A 23 -17.35 -4.41 -8.91
C PRO A 23 -16.29 -4.59 -10.00
N ASP A 24 -16.35 -5.73 -10.68
CA ASP A 24 -15.45 -6.07 -11.77
C ASP A 24 -15.71 -5.23 -13.03
N ASN A 25 -16.97 -4.83 -13.23
CA ASN A 25 -17.33 -3.96 -14.34
C ASN A 25 -16.65 -2.60 -14.21
N ARG A 26 -15.80 -2.28 -15.18
CA ARG A 26 -14.99 -1.05 -15.19
C ARG A 26 -15.80 0.24 -15.11
N GLU A 27 -16.94 0.29 -15.76
CA GLU A 27 -17.78 1.50 -15.76
C GLU A 27 -18.46 1.73 -14.41
N GLU A 28 -18.91 0.65 -13.78
CA GLU A 28 -19.50 0.71 -12.44
C GLU A 28 -18.41 1.02 -11.40
N ALA A 29 -17.24 0.40 -11.51
CA ALA A 29 -16.09 0.68 -10.65
C ALA A 29 -15.71 2.17 -10.72
N LEU A 30 -15.62 2.74 -11.93
CA LEU A 30 -15.32 4.16 -12.11
C LEU A 30 -16.37 5.07 -11.45
N LYS A 31 -17.66 4.72 -11.51
CA LYS A 31 -18.72 5.51 -10.84
C LYS A 31 -18.50 5.51 -9.34
N ILE A 32 -18.27 4.34 -8.73
CA ILE A 32 -18.03 4.22 -7.28
C ILE A 32 -16.78 4.98 -6.87
N VAL A 33 -15.66 4.76 -7.56
CA VAL A 33 -14.39 5.42 -7.22
C VAL A 33 -14.50 6.95 -7.36
N ASN A 34 -15.25 7.43 -8.35
CA ASN A 34 -15.48 8.87 -8.53
C ASN A 34 -16.29 9.52 -7.40
N GLU A 35 -17.19 8.80 -6.72
CA GLU A 35 -17.87 9.32 -5.53
C GLU A 35 -16.88 9.63 -4.39
N PHE A 36 -15.78 8.88 -4.31
CA PHE A 36 -14.73 9.08 -3.31
C PHE A 36 -13.59 10.00 -3.79
N ARG A 37 -13.58 10.41 -5.05
CA ARG A 37 -12.58 11.36 -5.58
C ARG A 37 -12.41 12.61 -4.70
N PRO A 38 -13.48 13.28 -4.21
CA PRO A 38 -13.32 14.45 -3.36
C PRO A 38 -12.55 14.18 -2.05
N VAL A 39 -12.59 12.94 -1.55
CA VAL A 39 -11.84 12.54 -0.35
C VAL A 39 -10.35 12.39 -0.69
N PHE A 40 -10.04 11.67 -1.77
CA PHE A 40 -8.66 11.42 -2.17
C PHE A 40 -7.93 12.69 -2.63
N GLU A 41 -8.63 13.57 -3.37
CA GLU A 41 -8.06 14.79 -3.93
C GLU A 41 -8.15 16.02 -3.00
N ASN A 42 -8.66 15.86 -1.77
CA ASN A 42 -8.73 16.95 -0.81
C ASN A 42 -7.33 17.29 -0.25
N GLU A 43 -6.81 18.45 -0.61
CA GLU A 43 -5.49 18.90 -0.17
C GLU A 43 -5.41 19.22 1.34
N ASN A 44 -6.57 19.43 1.98
CA ASN A 44 -6.65 19.78 3.41
C ASN A 44 -6.82 18.55 4.33
N SER A 45 -6.86 17.34 3.79
CA SER A 45 -6.96 16.11 4.59
C SER A 45 -5.68 15.29 4.51
N LEU A 46 -5.24 14.78 5.66
CA LEU A 46 -4.17 13.80 5.75
C LEU A 46 -4.67 12.44 5.24
N LYS A 47 -3.92 11.80 4.36
CA LYS A 47 -4.14 10.41 3.96
C LYS A 47 -3.11 9.52 4.64
N VAL A 48 -3.62 8.53 5.34
CA VAL A 48 -2.81 7.54 6.06
C VAL A 48 -2.90 6.22 5.32
N GLY A 49 -1.79 5.55 5.12
CA GLY A 49 -1.74 4.24 4.48
C GLY A 49 -0.56 3.40 4.98
N GLN A 50 -0.58 2.14 4.66
CA GLN A 50 0.54 1.21 4.81
C GLN A 50 1.05 0.85 3.43
N ASN A 51 2.24 1.33 3.02
CA ASN A 51 2.71 1.30 1.64
C ASN A 51 1.78 2.06 0.69
N ILE A 52 1.41 3.27 1.08
CA ILE A 52 0.42 4.13 0.39
C ILE A 52 0.77 4.38 -1.09
N LYS A 53 2.04 4.27 -1.45
CA LYS A 53 2.51 4.33 -2.84
C LYS A 53 1.76 3.34 -3.74
N TYR A 54 1.52 2.13 -3.26
CA TYR A 54 0.77 1.11 -4.00
C TYR A 54 -0.67 1.56 -4.25
N ASP A 55 -1.34 2.07 -3.23
CA ASP A 55 -2.73 2.55 -3.33
C ASP A 55 -2.83 3.74 -4.28
N MET A 56 -1.86 4.65 -4.25
CA MET A 56 -1.78 5.78 -5.18
C MET A 56 -1.68 5.31 -6.63
N ILE A 57 -0.83 4.32 -6.93
CA ILE A 57 -0.68 3.76 -8.27
C ILE A 57 -1.99 3.11 -8.74
N VAL A 58 -2.66 2.36 -7.87
CA VAL A 58 -3.94 1.70 -8.18
C VAL A 58 -5.03 2.73 -8.44
N LEU A 59 -5.16 3.75 -7.60
CA LEU A 59 -6.16 4.83 -7.77
C LEU A 59 -5.94 5.64 -9.06
N GLU A 60 -4.69 5.87 -9.45
CA GLU A 60 -4.40 6.53 -10.71
C GLU A 60 -4.84 5.72 -11.95
N ASN A 61 -4.92 4.39 -11.86
CA ASN A 61 -5.54 3.59 -12.94
C ASN A 61 -7.03 3.92 -13.13
N TYR A 62 -7.68 4.48 -12.10
CA TYR A 62 -9.06 4.98 -12.13
C TYR A 62 -9.15 6.50 -12.36
N GLY A 63 -8.02 7.15 -12.65
CA GLY A 63 -7.95 8.59 -12.90
C GLY A 63 -8.09 9.45 -11.65
N VAL A 64 -7.87 8.89 -10.46
CA VAL A 64 -7.91 9.60 -9.18
C VAL A 64 -6.49 9.85 -8.69
N GLN A 65 -6.19 11.08 -8.32
CA GLN A 65 -4.91 11.48 -7.72
C GLN A 65 -5.07 11.67 -6.22
N VAL A 66 -4.19 11.08 -5.44
CA VAL A 66 -4.15 11.34 -4.00
C VAL A 66 -3.38 12.64 -3.78
N LYS A 67 -4.03 13.62 -3.14
CA LYS A 67 -3.48 14.96 -2.88
C LYS A 67 -3.45 15.26 -1.39
N GLY A 68 -2.69 16.29 -1.02
CA GLY A 68 -2.52 16.73 0.35
C GLY A 68 -1.44 15.97 1.11
N ALA A 69 -1.43 16.12 2.43
CA ALA A 69 -0.44 15.48 3.29
C ALA A 69 -0.62 13.94 3.29
N LEU A 70 0.50 13.24 3.36
CA LEU A 70 0.56 11.78 3.43
C LEU A 70 1.19 11.35 4.76
N PHE A 71 0.79 10.19 5.24
CA PHE A 71 1.46 9.46 6.30
C PHE A 71 1.51 7.98 5.94
N ASP A 72 2.69 7.45 5.69
CA ASP A 72 2.90 6.03 5.43
C ASP A 72 3.47 5.35 6.67
N THR A 73 2.73 4.40 7.24
CA THR A 73 3.13 3.69 8.47
C THR A 73 4.32 2.77 8.26
N MET A 74 4.48 2.22 7.05
CA MET A 74 5.65 1.42 6.70
C MET A 74 6.91 2.27 6.65
N ILE A 75 6.85 3.43 6.00
CA ILE A 75 7.98 4.38 5.91
C ILE A 75 8.28 4.99 7.28
N ALA A 76 7.27 5.34 8.07
CA ALA A 76 7.47 5.83 9.43
C ALA A 76 8.29 4.84 10.28
N HIS A 77 7.92 3.57 10.24
CA HIS A 77 8.68 2.55 10.94
C HIS A 77 10.07 2.31 10.33
N TYR A 78 10.21 2.38 9.01
CA TYR A 78 11.52 2.27 8.36
C TYR A 78 12.48 3.38 8.82
N VAL A 79 12.00 4.61 8.94
CA VAL A 79 12.81 5.73 9.46
C VAL A 79 13.25 5.50 10.90
N LEU A 80 12.38 4.91 11.73
CA LEU A 80 12.66 4.64 13.16
C LEU A 80 13.56 3.42 13.37
N GLN A 81 13.34 2.36 12.63
CA GLN A 81 13.95 1.03 12.84
C GLN A 81 14.29 0.35 11.50
N PRO A 82 15.26 0.87 10.72
CA PRO A 82 15.52 0.43 9.35
C PRO A 82 15.93 -1.05 9.22
N GLU A 83 16.44 -1.65 10.28
CA GLU A 83 16.91 -3.04 10.29
C GLU A 83 15.81 -4.08 10.56
N LEU A 84 14.60 -3.63 10.92
CA LEU A 84 13.49 -4.51 11.28
C LEU A 84 12.54 -4.76 10.09
N ARG A 85 11.52 -5.59 10.32
CA ARG A 85 10.45 -5.83 9.36
C ARG A 85 9.43 -4.69 9.43
N HIS A 86 8.85 -4.32 8.29
CA HIS A 86 7.91 -3.18 8.21
C HIS A 86 6.51 -3.61 7.75
N GLY A 87 6.22 -4.91 7.72
CA GLY A 87 4.89 -5.43 7.41
C GLY A 87 3.88 -5.08 8.51
N MET A 88 2.64 -4.82 8.12
CA MET A 88 1.59 -4.40 9.05
C MET A 88 1.37 -5.40 10.18
N ASP A 89 1.37 -6.71 9.89
CA ASP A 89 1.24 -7.76 10.90
C ASP A 89 2.28 -7.63 12.01
N TYR A 90 3.54 -7.43 11.61
CA TYR A 90 4.64 -7.24 12.55
C TYR A 90 4.49 -5.94 13.34
N LEU A 91 4.10 -4.85 12.69
CA LEU A 91 3.89 -3.56 13.37
C LEU A 91 2.72 -3.64 14.36
N ALA A 92 1.64 -4.30 13.99
CA ALA A 92 0.48 -4.50 14.87
C ALA A 92 0.86 -5.32 16.12
N GLU A 93 1.69 -6.36 15.95
CA GLU A 93 2.16 -7.18 17.06
C GLU A 93 3.02 -6.38 18.04
N ILE A 94 4.01 -5.65 17.56
CA ILE A 94 4.99 -4.96 18.42
C ILE A 94 4.46 -3.65 19.04
N TYR A 95 3.64 -2.89 18.32
CA TYR A 95 3.15 -1.58 18.78
C TYR A 95 1.74 -1.62 19.37
N LEU A 96 0.88 -2.52 18.90
CA LEU A 96 -0.51 -2.60 19.33
C LEU A 96 -0.81 -3.86 20.16
N HIS A 97 0.13 -4.80 20.28
CA HIS A 97 -0.06 -6.12 20.88
C HIS A 97 -1.28 -6.85 20.29
N TYR A 98 -1.45 -6.72 18.98
CA TYR A 98 -2.60 -7.21 18.24
C TYR A 98 -2.17 -8.14 17.11
N GLN A 99 -2.85 -9.29 16.97
CA GLN A 99 -2.66 -10.22 15.86
C GLN A 99 -3.72 -9.92 14.79
N THR A 100 -3.24 -9.55 13.61
CA THR A 100 -4.11 -9.27 12.45
C THR A 100 -4.58 -10.55 11.77
N ILE A 101 -5.65 -10.45 11.00
CA ILE A 101 -6.08 -11.51 10.09
C ILE A 101 -5.05 -11.58 8.94
N HIS A 102 -4.41 -12.74 8.76
CA HIS A 102 -3.48 -12.91 7.66
C HIS A 102 -4.19 -13.09 6.33
N ILE A 103 -3.68 -12.46 5.27
CA ILE A 103 -4.25 -12.59 3.93
C ILE A 103 -4.31 -14.05 3.45
N ASP A 104 -3.37 -14.88 3.88
CA ASP A 104 -3.34 -16.32 3.56
C ASP A 104 -4.54 -17.10 4.13
N GLU A 105 -5.21 -16.57 5.17
CA GLU A 105 -6.45 -17.14 5.69
C GLU A 105 -7.62 -16.93 4.73
N LEU A 106 -7.59 -15.86 3.94
CA LEU A 106 -8.64 -15.54 2.97
C LEU A 106 -8.41 -16.22 1.62
N ILE A 107 -7.19 -16.07 1.07
CA ILE A 107 -6.88 -16.49 -0.29
C ILE A 107 -6.05 -17.77 -0.37
N GLY A 108 -5.65 -18.29 0.79
CA GLY A 108 -4.78 -19.48 0.88
C GLY A 108 -3.29 -19.14 0.71
N PRO A 109 -2.41 -20.10 1.04
CA PRO A 109 -0.97 -19.90 1.02
C PRO A 109 -0.44 -19.64 -0.39
N LYS A 110 0.68 -18.92 -0.47
CA LYS A 110 1.34 -18.61 -1.75
C LYS A 110 1.62 -19.87 -2.55
N GLY A 111 1.14 -19.90 -3.80
CA GLY A 111 1.33 -21.03 -4.72
C GLY A 111 0.30 -21.04 -5.83
N LYS A 112 0.33 -22.14 -6.63
CA LYS A 112 -0.55 -22.31 -7.79
C LYS A 112 -2.05 -22.32 -7.45
N ASN A 113 -2.41 -22.61 -6.22
CA ASN A 113 -3.79 -22.73 -5.76
C ASN A 113 -4.25 -21.49 -4.95
N GLN A 114 -3.43 -20.43 -4.88
CA GLN A 114 -3.82 -19.20 -4.22
C GLN A 114 -4.97 -18.54 -5.00
N LYS A 115 -6.06 -18.21 -4.30
CA LYS A 115 -7.21 -17.53 -4.88
C LYS A 115 -6.89 -16.06 -5.13
N ASN A 116 -7.67 -15.43 -6.00
CA ASN A 116 -7.65 -13.97 -6.12
C ASN A 116 -8.66 -13.39 -5.12
N MET A 117 -8.36 -12.22 -4.54
CA MET A 117 -9.32 -11.51 -3.66
C MET A 117 -10.65 -11.24 -4.36
N ARG A 118 -10.65 -11.05 -5.67
CA ARG A 118 -11.86 -10.83 -6.47
C ARG A 118 -12.78 -12.07 -6.53
N ASP A 119 -12.24 -13.26 -6.31
CA ASP A 119 -13.02 -14.52 -6.31
C ASP A 119 -13.76 -14.75 -4.99
N LEU A 120 -13.55 -13.90 -3.98
CA LEU A 120 -14.16 -14.01 -2.67
C LEU A 120 -15.46 -13.19 -2.58
N ASP A 121 -16.39 -13.64 -1.72
CA ASP A 121 -17.56 -12.84 -1.38
C ASP A 121 -17.11 -11.56 -0.63
N PRO A 122 -17.63 -10.36 -0.99
CA PRO A 122 -17.35 -9.13 -0.25
C PRO A 122 -17.57 -9.24 1.28
N LYS A 123 -18.44 -10.15 1.71
CA LYS A 123 -18.67 -10.45 3.14
C LYS A 123 -17.47 -11.11 3.83
N ASP A 124 -16.64 -11.81 3.07
CA ASP A 124 -15.44 -12.44 3.61
C ASP A 124 -14.27 -11.43 3.62
N ILE A 125 -14.26 -10.51 2.66
CA ILE A 125 -13.21 -9.51 2.50
C ILE A 125 -13.36 -8.37 3.51
N TYR A 126 -14.61 -7.94 3.82
CA TYR A 126 -14.84 -6.70 4.58
C TYR A 126 -14.16 -6.68 5.95
N ARG A 127 -14.14 -7.82 6.63
CA ARG A 127 -13.53 -7.91 7.98
C ARG A 127 -12.03 -7.64 7.93
N TYR A 128 -11.35 -8.31 7.00
CA TYR A 128 -9.94 -8.11 6.74
C TYR A 128 -9.64 -6.66 6.33
N ALA A 129 -10.36 -6.14 5.33
CA ALA A 129 -10.14 -4.80 4.81
C ALA A 129 -10.45 -3.69 5.84
N CYS A 130 -11.48 -3.87 6.67
CA CYS A 130 -11.79 -2.95 7.75
C CYS A 130 -10.74 -3.00 8.88
N GLU A 131 -10.25 -4.20 9.20
CA GLU A 131 -9.17 -4.37 10.16
C GLU A 131 -7.90 -3.66 9.70
N ASP A 132 -7.49 -3.85 8.43
CA ASP A 132 -6.32 -3.21 7.86
C ASP A 132 -6.39 -1.67 7.97
N ALA A 133 -7.55 -1.09 7.67
CA ALA A 133 -7.75 0.36 7.77
C ALA A 133 -7.68 0.86 9.23
N ASP A 134 -8.29 0.14 10.17
CA ASP A 134 -8.28 0.51 11.59
C ASP A 134 -6.90 0.34 12.23
N VAL A 135 -6.22 -0.77 11.92
CA VAL A 135 -4.85 -1.03 12.38
C VAL A 135 -3.89 0.03 11.83
N THR A 136 -4.01 0.38 10.55
CA THR A 136 -3.19 1.44 9.94
C THR A 136 -3.39 2.78 10.65
N LEU A 137 -4.62 3.16 11.00
CA LEU A 137 -4.90 4.38 11.76
C LEU A 137 -4.29 4.35 13.17
N LYS A 138 -4.41 3.23 13.87
CA LYS A 138 -3.80 3.04 15.20
C LYS A 138 -2.28 3.10 15.15
N LEU A 139 -1.67 2.43 14.16
CA LEU A 139 -0.22 2.48 13.94
C LEU A 139 0.26 3.91 13.67
N LYS A 140 -0.47 4.67 12.84
CA LYS A 140 -0.18 6.10 12.63
C LYS A 140 -0.09 6.86 13.95
N ASN A 141 -1.07 6.68 14.83
CA ASN A 141 -1.13 7.41 16.09
C ASN A 141 0.03 7.08 17.05
N VAL A 142 0.54 5.86 17.00
CA VAL A 142 1.72 5.45 17.79
C VAL A 142 3.01 5.93 17.13
N LEU A 143 3.19 5.63 15.84
CA LEU A 143 4.42 5.94 15.12
C LEU A 143 4.68 7.45 14.99
N GLU A 144 3.64 8.28 14.90
CA GLU A 144 3.78 9.73 14.92
C GLU A 144 4.41 10.24 16.21
N LYS A 145 4.08 9.65 17.35
CA LYS A 145 4.71 9.98 18.65
C LYS A 145 6.17 9.53 18.68
N GLU A 146 6.43 8.30 18.21
CA GLU A 146 7.79 7.75 18.12
C GLU A 146 8.69 8.61 17.22
N LEU A 147 8.19 9.06 16.06
CA LEU A 147 8.93 9.97 15.17
C LEU A 147 9.33 11.26 15.89
N LYS A 148 8.45 11.83 16.68
CA LYS A 148 8.69 13.03 17.45
C LYS A 148 9.70 12.79 18.59
N GLU A 149 9.55 11.70 19.33
CA GLU A 149 10.42 11.36 20.47
C GLU A 149 11.85 11.03 20.03
N ASN A 150 12.03 10.58 18.77
CA ASN A 150 13.33 10.25 18.18
C ASN A 150 13.89 11.35 17.26
N ASP A 151 13.34 12.57 17.26
CA ASP A 151 13.76 13.70 16.40
C ASP A 151 13.75 13.36 14.89
N ALA A 152 12.90 12.42 14.45
CA ALA A 152 12.85 11.91 13.09
C ALA A 152 11.78 12.59 12.21
N GLU A 153 10.97 13.49 12.78
CA GLU A 153 9.87 14.18 12.07
C GLU A 153 10.33 14.88 10.79
N ARG A 154 11.47 15.59 10.86
CA ARG A 154 11.98 16.32 9.71
C ARG A 154 12.37 15.39 8.56
N LEU A 155 13.04 14.27 8.84
CA LEU A 155 13.37 13.28 7.83
C LEU A 155 12.08 12.71 7.20
N PHE A 156 11.12 12.35 8.03
CA PHE A 156 9.88 11.75 7.59
C PHE A 156 9.01 12.72 6.76
N TYR A 157 8.70 13.92 7.29
CA TYR A 157 7.77 14.84 6.64
C TYR A 157 8.37 15.67 5.51
N ASP A 158 9.65 16.07 5.63
CA ASP A 158 10.28 16.97 4.65
C ASP A 158 10.98 16.22 3.51
N ILE A 159 11.31 14.93 3.70
CA ILE A 159 12.05 14.13 2.72
C ILE A 159 11.23 12.92 2.28
N GLU A 160 10.89 12.00 3.17
CA GLU A 160 10.31 10.71 2.82
C GLU A 160 8.89 10.86 2.25
N MET A 161 8.02 11.63 2.90
CA MET A 161 6.65 11.79 2.42
C MET A 161 6.57 12.52 1.06
N PRO A 162 7.32 13.61 0.81
CA PRO A 162 7.38 14.22 -0.53
C PRO A 162 7.99 13.32 -1.61
N LEU A 163 8.83 12.35 -1.23
CA LEU A 163 9.41 11.39 -2.18
C LEU A 163 8.39 10.37 -2.70
N VAL A 164 7.37 10.02 -1.91
CA VAL A 164 6.36 9.03 -2.28
C VAL A 164 5.71 9.32 -3.65
N PRO A 165 5.13 10.51 -3.91
CA PRO A 165 4.53 10.80 -5.21
C PRO A 165 5.56 10.84 -6.35
N VAL A 166 6.82 11.16 -6.08
CA VAL A 166 7.90 11.09 -7.08
C VAL A 166 8.13 9.63 -7.49
N LEU A 167 8.19 8.71 -6.51
CA LEU A 167 8.34 7.28 -6.78
C LEU A 167 7.12 6.70 -7.52
N VAL A 168 5.91 7.14 -7.21
CA VAL A 168 4.70 6.79 -7.99
C VAL A 168 4.90 7.15 -9.47
N ASN A 169 5.34 8.38 -9.76
CA ASN A 169 5.58 8.82 -11.13
C ASN A 169 6.68 8.02 -11.83
N ILE A 170 7.77 7.71 -11.13
CA ILE A 170 8.88 6.90 -11.69
C ILE A 170 8.37 5.49 -12.03
N GLU A 171 7.66 4.84 -11.13
CA GLU A 171 7.16 3.49 -11.35
C GLU A 171 6.11 3.42 -12.47
N ARG A 172 5.28 4.44 -12.61
CA ARG A 172 4.29 4.51 -13.69
C ARG A 172 4.91 4.76 -15.05
N ASN A 173 5.91 5.61 -15.12
CA ASN A 173 6.65 5.87 -16.37
C ASN A 173 7.47 4.65 -16.81
N GLY A 174 7.89 3.82 -15.85
CA GLY A 174 8.73 2.67 -16.11
C GLY A 174 10.15 3.05 -16.51
N VAL A 175 10.95 2.04 -16.82
CA VAL A 175 12.34 2.17 -17.26
C VAL A 175 12.52 1.40 -18.58
N LEU A 176 13.09 2.07 -19.57
CA LEU A 176 13.45 1.41 -20.83
C LEU A 176 14.66 0.49 -20.62
N LEU A 177 14.47 -0.80 -20.86
CA LEU A 177 15.54 -1.79 -20.75
C LEU A 177 16.17 -2.06 -22.12
N ASP A 178 17.52 -2.05 -22.18
CA ASP A 178 18.26 -2.57 -23.33
C ASP A 178 18.28 -4.10 -23.29
N THR A 179 17.28 -4.72 -23.92
CA THR A 179 17.10 -6.16 -23.93
C THR A 179 18.20 -6.88 -24.71
N GLU A 180 18.84 -6.23 -25.70
CA GLU A 180 19.93 -6.83 -26.47
C GLU A 180 21.23 -6.89 -25.64
N ALA A 181 21.55 -5.83 -24.89
CA ALA A 181 22.68 -5.85 -23.97
C ALA A 181 22.48 -6.90 -22.86
N LEU A 182 21.25 -7.06 -22.35
CA LEU A 182 20.93 -8.10 -21.37
C LEU A 182 21.10 -9.51 -21.94
N LYS A 183 20.65 -9.78 -23.17
CA LYS A 183 20.86 -11.09 -23.85
C LYS A 183 22.34 -11.40 -24.02
N GLN A 184 23.13 -10.44 -24.51
CA GLN A 184 24.57 -10.59 -24.67
C GLN A 184 25.26 -10.92 -23.35
N SER A 185 24.93 -10.20 -22.30
CA SER A 185 25.42 -10.43 -20.93
C SER A 185 25.03 -11.82 -20.42
N SER A 186 23.78 -12.25 -20.64
CA SER A 186 23.30 -13.58 -20.26
C SER A 186 24.09 -14.70 -20.94
N VAL A 187 24.32 -14.60 -22.24
CA VAL A 187 25.15 -15.58 -23.01
C VAL A 187 26.58 -15.62 -22.48
N HIS A 188 27.17 -14.45 -22.24
CA HIS A 188 28.54 -14.34 -21.73
C HIS A 188 28.69 -14.99 -20.34
N PHE A 189 27.82 -14.67 -19.41
CA PHE A 189 27.86 -15.24 -18.06
C PHE A 189 27.55 -16.74 -18.04
N THR A 190 26.61 -17.20 -18.85
CA THR A 190 26.33 -18.65 -18.99
C THR A 190 27.57 -19.42 -19.45
N ALA A 191 28.29 -18.90 -20.45
CA ALA A 191 29.52 -19.51 -20.91
C ALA A 191 30.66 -19.53 -19.87
N GLN A 192 30.71 -18.50 -18.99
CA GLN A 192 31.67 -18.48 -17.88
C GLN A 192 31.32 -19.46 -16.75
N MET A 193 30.03 -19.65 -16.45
CA MET A 193 29.57 -20.59 -15.42
C MET A 193 29.74 -22.07 -15.81
N GLN A 194 29.84 -22.39 -17.13
CA GLN A 194 30.04 -23.74 -17.62
C GLN A 194 31.51 -24.13 -17.75
N ARG A 195 32.46 -23.27 -17.44
CA ARG A 195 33.91 -23.54 -17.40
C ARG A 195 34.36 -23.90 -15.98
#